data_72772e473d26dae64f1a0bbc761d3d37
#
_entry.id   72772e473d26dae64f1a0bbc761d3d37
#
_cell.length_a   1.000
_cell.length_b   1.000
_cell.length_c   1.000
_cell.angle_alpha   90.00
_cell.angle_beta   90.00
_cell.angle_gamma   90.00
#
_symmetry.space_group_name_H-M   'P 1'
#
loop_
_entity.id
_entity.type
_entity.pdbx_description
1 polymer ?
#
loop_
_entity_poly.entity_id
_entity_poly.type
_entity_poly.pdbx_seq_one_letter_code
_entity_poly.pdbx_strand_id
1 'polypeptide(L)'
;MQVIKEINSSIQSDFRKNFHNFKDNLFFEVIENCGGIIIDNWVRLYGCGQLNVIKKNLSFNHFKLDIIFGEDVLGGLFAIKDGLVYYFAPDILDWECLNVYYANFIDWLINTPERVNSFYEPFRWNNWKEDCSKIELDQGFSFYPLLTSNYNIEERSKKVIKIDEILKFNLELKNNL
;
A
#
# COMPACT_ATOMS: atom_id res chain seq x y z
N MET A 1 4.54 2.99 14.34
CA MET A 1 4.72 3.82 13.14
C MET A 1 6.17 4.31 13.05
N GLN A 2 6.76 4.26 11.87
CA GLN A 2 8.12 4.76 11.56
C GLN A 2 8.03 5.71 10.36
N VAL A 3 8.68 6.88 10.46
CA VAL A 3 8.78 7.84 9.35
C VAL A 3 10.21 7.83 8.79
N ILE A 4 10.33 7.60 7.49
CA ILE A 4 11.60 7.73 6.75
C ILE A 4 11.78 9.22 6.47
N LYS A 5 12.78 9.84 7.12
CA LYS A 5 12.99 11.30 7.04
C LYS A 5 13.73 11.75 5.79
N GLU A 6 14.51 10.86 5.19
CA GLU A 6 15.35 11.19 4.04
C GLU A 6 14.49 11.42 2.79
N ILE A 7 14.59 12.64 2.25
CA ILE A 7 13.86 13.09 1.06
C ILE A 7 14.85 13.22 -0.09
N ASN A 8 14.44 12.76 -1.26
CA ASN A 8 15.15 12.99 -2.51
C ASN A 8 14.53 14.18 -3.26
N SER A 9 15.27 15.26 -3.40
CA SER A 9 14.81 16.51 -4.02
C SER A 9 14.40 16.35 -5.49
N SER A 10 14.99 15.41 -6.22
CA SER A 10 14.60 15.11 -7.60
C SER A 10 13.20 14.48 -7.63
N ILE A 11 12.95 13.48 -6.76
CA ILE A 11 11.63 12.84 -6.62
C ILE A 11 10.58 13.87 -6.20
N GLN A 12 10.89 14.74 -5.24
CA GLN A 12 10.00 15.81 -4.78
C GLN A 12 9.65 16.81 -5.90
N SER A 13 10.66 17.20 -6.72
CA SER A 13 10.43 18.07 -7.88
C SER A 13 9.53 17.41 -8.92
N ASP A 14 9.75 16.12 -9.21
CA ASP A 14 8.96 15.38 -10.18
C ASP A 14 7.55 15.11 -9.65
N PHE A 15 7.39 14.88 -8.35
CA PHE A 15 6.08 14.77 -7.71
C PHE A 15 5.26 16.04 -7.90
N ARG A 16 5.81 17.21 -7.60
CA ARG A 16 5.14 18.50 -7.82
C ARG A 16 4.74 18.74 -9.27
N LYS A 17 5.59 18.37 -10.24
CA LYS A 17 5.28 18.52 -11.67
C LYS A 17 4.14 17.60 -12.12
N ASN A 18 4.12 16.34 -11.68
CA ASN A 18 3.17 15.34 -12.17
C ASN A 18 1.81 15.43 -11.48
N PHE A 19 1.76 15.89 -10.22
CA PHE A 19 0.55 15.89 -9.40
C PHE A 19 0.06 17.29 -9.00
N HIS A 20 0.52 18.36 -9.65
CA HIS A 20 0.18 19.75 -9.34
C HIS A 20 -1.33 20.06 -9.40
N ASN A 21 -2.13 19.28 -10.09
CA ASN A 21 -3.59 19.44 -10.18
C ASN A 21 -4.34 18.76 -9.03
N PHE A 22 -3.67 17.94 -8.22
CA PHE A 22 -4.28 17.30 -7.07
C PHE A 22 -4.46 18.32 -5.94
N LYS A 23 -5.68 18.46 -5.40
CA LYS A 23 -6.04 19.58 -4.50
C LYS A 23 -6.05 19.25 -3.01
N ASP A 24 -5.60 18.06 -2.61
CA ASP A 24 -5.53 17.68 -1.20
C ASP A 24 -4.22 18.19 -0.57
N ASN A 25 -4.31 19.29 0.19
CA ASN A 25 -3.16 19.93 0.80
C ASN A 25 -2.45 19.01 1.81
N LEU A 26 -3.21 18.24 2.62
CA LEU A 26 -2.61 17.33 3.59
C LEU A 26 -1.87 16.18 2.89
N PHE A 27 -2.41 15.67 1.80
CA PHE A 27 -1.77 14.65 0.98
C PHE A 27 -0.41 15.12 0.46
N PHE A 28 -0.36 16.33 -0.10
CA PHE A 28 0.90 16.92 -0.56
C PHE A 28 1.89 17.11 0.58
N GLU A 29 1.44 17.68 1.69
CA GLU A 29 2.28 17.93 2.85
C GLU A 29 2.92 16.64 3.38
N VAL A 30 2.15 15.57 3.50
CA VAL A 30 2.66 14.27 3.97
C VAL A 30 3.67 13.68 3.00
N ILE A 31 3.33 13.59 1.71
CA ILE A 31 4.20 12.92 0.72
C ILE A 31 5.47 13.71 0.45
N GLU A 32 5.38 15.03 0.35
CA GLU A 32 6.56 15.86 0.05
C GLU A 32 7.57 15.94 1.19
N ASN A 33 7.11 15.80 2.44
CA ASN A 33 7.96 16.02 3.61
C ASN A 33 8.48 14.73 4.27
N CYS A 34 8.33 13.58 3.62
CA CYS A 34 8.92 12.34 4.09
C CYS A 34 9.42 11.45 2.95
N GLY A 35 10.33 10.55 3.28
CA GLY A 35 10.79 9.50 2.36
C GLY A 35 9.86 8.29 2.30
N GLY A 36 8.82 8.28 3.13
CA GLY A 36 7.80 7.26 3.28
C GLY A 36 7.42 7.03 4.75
N ILE A 37 6.29 6.37 4.99
CA ILE A 37 5.80 6.03 6.32
C ILE A 37 5.51 4.53 6.38
N ILE A 38 5.94 3.89 7.47
CA ILE A 38 5.72 2.47 7.73
C ILE A 38 4.88 2.32 8.99
N ILE A 39 3.79 1.58 8.88
CA ILE A 39 2.85 1.33 9.98
C ILE A 39 2.85 -0.17 10.27
N ASP A 40 3.24 -0.54 11.49
CA ASP A 40 3.31 -1.92 12.02
C ASP A 40 4.14 -2.88 11.14
N ASN A 41 5.11 -2.38 10.36
CA ASN A 41 5.83 -3.10 9.31
C ASN A 41 4.89 -3.75 8.25
N TRP A 42 3.61 -3.40 8.25
CA TRP A 42 2.57 -3.97 7.41
C TRP A 42 2.16 -3.04 6.28
N VAL A 43 1.75 -1.80 6.59
CA VAL A 43 1.38 -0.78 5.61
C VAL A 43 2.56 0.14 5.35
N ARG A 44 2.79 0.48 4.09
CA ARG A 44 3.82 1.38 3.61
C ARG A 44 3.17 2.49 2.80
N LEU A 45 3.26 3.73 3.28
CA LEU A 45 2.80 4.90 2.53
C LEU A 45 3.99 5.50 1.81
N TYR A 46 3.79 5.84 0.54
CA TYR A 46 4.84 6.40 -0.29
C TYR A 46 5.12 7.86 0.04
N GLY A 47 6.34 8.27 -0.23
CA GLY A 47 6.83 9.64 -0.08
C GLY A 47 7.83 9.97 -1.17
N CYS A 48 8.55 11.05 -0.99
CA CYS A 48 9.60 11.51 -1.92
C CYS A 48 11.00 10.98 -1.56
N GLY A 49 11.11 9.74 -1.12
CA GLY A 49 12.39 9.12 -0.75
C GLY A 49 12.46 7.64 -1.07
N GLN A 50 12.81 6.82 -0.09
CA GLN A 50 13.01 5.38 -0.27
C GLN A 50 11.73 4.68 -0.72
N LEU A 51 10.56 5.02 -0.16
CA LEU A 51 9.25 4.58 -0.66
C LEU A 51 8.80 5.57 -1.76
N ASN A 52 9.28 5.36 -2.97
CA ASN A 52 9.20 6.33 -4.06
C ASN A 52 7.82 6.34 -4.74
N VAL A 53 7.04 7.41 -4.46
CA VAL A 53 5.71 7.63 -5.02
C VAL A 53 5.70 7.70 -6.55
N ILE A 54 6.70 8.36 -7.17
CA ILE A 54 6.77 8.50 -8.63
C ILE A 54 7.01 7.14 -9.28
N LYS A 55 8.02 6.40 -8.82
CA LYS A 55 8.34 5.09 -9.37
C LYS A 55 7.13 4.16 -9.34
N LYS A 56 6.40 4.14 -8.21
CA LYS A 56 5.24 3.25 -8.06
C LYS A 56 4.11 3.65 -9.00
N ASN A 57 3.79 4.94 -9.12
CA ASN A 57 2.74 5.42 -10.03
C ASN A 57 3.10 5.19 -11.50
N LEU A 58 4.36 5.31 -11.90
CA LEU A 58 4.80 4.96 -13.25
C LEU A 58 4.65 3.46 -13.56
N SER A 59 4.90 2.59 -12.58
CA SER A 59 4.76 1.14 -12.73
C SER A 59 3.30 0.69 -12.90
N PHE A 60 2.34 1.46 -12.37
CA PHE A 60 0.91 1.13 -12.35
C PHE A 60 0.03 2.19 -13.02
N ASN A 61 0.56 2.92 -14.01
CA ASN A 61 -0.13 4.02 -14.70
C ASN A 61 -1.36 3.60 -15.54
N HIS A 62 -1.58 2.31 -15.76
CA HIS A 62 -2.74 1.78 -16.49
C HIS A 62 -4.04 1.80 -15.67
N PHE A 63 -3.96 1.98 -14.36
CA PHE A 63 -5.14 2.22 -13.54
C PHE A 63 -5.65 3.65 -13.75
N LYS A 64 -6.96 3.80 -13.93
CA LYS A 64 -7.63 5.11 -13.99
C LYS A 64 -7.87 5.66 -12.58
N LEU A 65 -6.78 5.98 -11.88
CA LEU A 65 -6.74 6.50 -10.53
C LEU A 65 -6.00 7.84 -10.55
N ASP A 66 -6.30 8.69 -9.57
CA ASP A 66 -5.62 9.97 -9.45
C ASP A 66 -4.17 9.77 -9.00
N ILE A 67 -3.97 8.94 -7.97
CA ILE A 67 -2.64 8.58 -7.48
C ILE A 67 -2.67 7.33 -6.59
N ILE A 68 -1.65 6.47 -6.72
CA ILE A 68 -1.35 5.38 -5.79
C ILE A 68 -0.39 5.91 -4.74
N PHE A 69 -0.76 5.82 -3.46
CA PHE A 69 0.00 6.42 -2.37
C PHE A 69 0.48 5.46 -1.29
N GLY A 70 0.15 4.18 -1.40
CA GLY A 70 0.60 3.18 -0.43
C GLY A 70 0.40 1.75 -0.90
N GLU A 71 0.98 0.84 -0.15
CA GLU A 71 0.86 -0.61 -0.33
C GLU A 71 0.87 -1.31 1.01
N ASP A 72 0.50 -2.59 1.04
CA ASP A 72 0.73 -3.46 2.16
C ASP A 72 1.58 -4.68 1.79
N VAL A 73 1.97 -5.44 2.80
CA VAL A 73 2.85 -6.62 2.63
C VAL A 73 2.23 -7.80 1.88
N LEU A 74 0.92 -7.75 1.60
CA LEU A 74 0.18 -8.78 0.87
C LEU A 74 0.06 -8.47 -0.63
N GLY A 75 0.54 -7.30 -1.07
CA GLY A 75 0.33 -6.79 -2.42
C GLY A 75 -1.00 -6.07 -2.61
N GLY A 76 -1.61 -5.57 -1.52
CA GLY A 76 -2.65 -4.57 -1.59
C GLY A 76 -2.08 -3.20 -1.95
N LEU A 77 -2.87 -2.37 -2.66
CA LEU A 77 -2.51 -0.99 -3.01
C LEU A 77 -3.55 -0.02 -2.48
N PHE A 78 -3.08 1.12 -1.98
CA PHE A 78 -3.94 2.25 -1.62
C PHE A 78 -3.81 3.36 -2.66
N ALA A 79 -4.96 3.84 -3.14
CA ALA A 79 -5.03 4.89 -4.13
C ALA A 79 -6.11 5.91 -3.81
N ILE A 80 -6.02 7.08 -4.45
CA ILE A 80 -7.10 8.07 -4.45
C ILE A 80 -7.74 8.09 -5.83
N LYS A 81 -9.05 8.19 -5.84
CA LYS A 81 -9.86 8.45 -7.02
C LYS A 81 -11.06 9.31 -6.61
N ASP A 82 -11.27 10.41 -7.32
CA ASP A 82 -12.37 11.37 -7.03
C ASP A 82 -12.40 11.82 -5.56
N GLY A 83 -11.22 11.99 -4.94
CA GLY A 83 -11.02 12.39 -3.54
C GLY A 83 -11.22 11.31 -2.49
N LEU A 84 -11.68 10.12 -2.85
CA LEU A 84 -11.88 8.99 -1.95
C LEU A 84 -10.73 7.99 -2.01
N VAL A 85 -10.47 7.32 -0.90
CA VAL A 85 -9.48 6.25 -0.81
C VAL A 85 -10.08 4.95 -1.33
N TYR A 86 -9.31 4.29 -2.20
CA TYR A 86 -9.58 2.96 -2.73
C TYR A 86 -8.46 2.00 -2.29
N TYR A 87 -8.84 0.76 -2.10
CA TYR A 87 -7.93 -0.34 -1.80
C TYR A 87 -8.04 -1.43 -2.87
N PHE A 88 -6.92 -1.77 -3.51
CA PHE A 88 -6.84 -2.96 -4.34
C PHE A 88 -6.64 -4.16 -3.41
N ALA A 89 -7.69 -4.95 -3.24
CA ALA A 89 -7.70 -6.06 -2.31
C ALA A 89 -7.14 -7.33 -2.98
N PRO A 90 -6.06 -7.92 -2.45
CA PRO A 90 -5.40 -9.08 -3.07
C PRO A 90 -6.20 -10.39 -3.00
N ASP A 91 -7.25 -10.44 -2.19
CA ASP A 91 -8.16 -11.58 -2.06
C ASP A 91 -9.30 -11.58 -3.08
N ILE A 92 -9.72 -10.40 -3.55
CA ILE A 92 -10.74 -10.27 -4.59
C ILE A 92 -10.18 -9.80 -5.94
N LEU A 93 -8.91 -9.37 -5.96
CA LEU A 93 -8.20 -8.83 -7.14
C LEU A 93 -8.90 -7.63 -7.78
N ASP A 94 -9.57 -6.81 -6.97
CA ASP A 94 -10.28 -5.62 -7.46
C ASP A 94 -10.17 -4.43 -6.50
N TRP A 95 -10.56 -3.25 -7.00
CA TRP A 95 -10.56 -2.01 -6.26
C TRP A 95 -11.86 -1.84 -5.46
N GLU A 96 -11.73 -1.65 -4.16
CA GLU A 96 -12.82 -1.35 -3.24
C GLU A 96 -12.73 0.09 -2.76
N CYS A 97 -13.84 0.85 -2.84
CA CYS A 97 -13.92 2.17 -2.26
C CYS A 97 -14.09 2.06 -0.73
N LEU A 98 -13.14 2.61 0.02
CA LEU A 98 -13.23 2.63 1.49
C LEU A 98 -14.18 3.70 2.03
N ASN A 99 -14.75 4.54 1.16
CA ASN A 99 -15.68 5.63 1.52
C ASN A 99 -15.10 6.62 2.55
N VAL A 100 -13.80 6.83 2.52
CA VAL A 100 -13.10 7.80 3.39
C VAL A 100 -12.22 8.72 2.55
N TYR A 101 -12.05 9.97 2.99
CA TYR A 101 -11.05 10.89 2.44
C TYR A 101 -9.66 10.57 2.99
N TYR A 102 -8.62 11.03 2.28
CA TYR A 102 -7.23 10.75 2.66
C TYR A 102 -6.91 11.13 4.11
N ALA A 103 -7.33 12.31 4.56
CA ALA A 103 -7.10 12.77 5.94
C ALA A 103 -7.68 11.80 6.99
N ASN A 104 -8.92 11.33 6.76
CA ASN A 104 -9.57 10.37 7.65
C ASN A 104 -8.90 8.99 7.60
N PHE A 105 -8.41 8.59 6.43
CA PHE A 105 -7.65 7.34 6.28
C PHE A 105 -6.33 7.38 7.03
N ILE A 106 -5.59 8.48 6.96
CA ILE A 106 -4.35 8.68 7.74
C ILE A 106 -4.63 8.67 9.24
N ASP A 107 -5.68 9.37 9.68
CA ASP A 107 -6.12 9.34 11.08
C ASP A 107 -6.48 7.91 11.52
N TRP A 108 -7.20 7.18 10.68
CA TRP A 108 -7.52 5.78 10.92
C TRP A 108 -6.26 4.92 11.09
N LEU A 109 -5.28 5.05 10.21
CA LEU A 109 -4.04 4.27 10.27
C LEU A 109 -3.18 4.58 11.52
N ILE A 110 -3.19 5.84 11.98
CA ILE A 110 -2.30 6.30 13.06
C ILE A 110 -2.98 6.24 14.42
N ASN A 111 -4.23 6.68 14.52
CA ASN A 111 -4.91 6.93 15.81
C ASN A 111 -5.96 5.87 16.15
N THR A 112 -6.29 4.96 15.23
CA THR A 112 -7.35 3.95 15.42
C THR A 112 -6.83 2.54 15.10
N PRO A 113 -5.84 2.03 15.87
CA PRO A 113 -5.18 0.75 15.56
C PRO A 113 -6.16 -0.45 15.58
N GLU A 114 -7.26 -0.36 16.34
CA GLU A 114 -8.32 -1.37 16.36
C GLU A 114 -9.02 -1.49 15.01
N ARG A 115 -9.21 -0.40 14.26
CA ARG A 115 -9.78 -0.44 12.90
C ARG A 115 -8.81 -1.10 11.91
N VAL A 116 -7.54 -0.76 11.99
CA VAL A 116 -6.50 -1.38 11.16
C VAL A 116 -6.42 -2.87 11.46
N ASN A 117 -6.51 -3.24 12.74
CA ASN A 117 -6.51 -4.63 13.15
C ASN A 117 -7.74 -5.37 12.62
N SER A 118 -8.93 -4.79 12.73
CA SER A 118 -10.16 -5.38 12.20
C SER A 118 -10.14 -5.51 10.68
N PHE A 119 -9.60 -4.51 9.97
CA PHE A 119 -9.48 -4.54 8.51
C PHE A 119 -8.58 -5.68 8.01
N TYR A 120 -7.48 -5.95 8.71
CA TYR A 120 -6.52 -6.98 8.35
C TYR A 120 -6.67 -8.30 9.12
N GLU A 121 -7.63 -8.41 10.04
CA GLU A 121 -7.82 -9.62 10.86
C GLU A 121 -7.87 -10.91 10.04
N PRO A 122 -8.59 -11.00 8.91
CA PRO A 122 -8.68 -12.22 8.10
C PRO A 122 -7.34 -12.65 7.47
N PHE A 123 -6.38 -11.73 7.38
CA PHE A 123 -5.12 -11.90 6.66
C PHE A 123 -3.90 -11.96 7.58
N ARG A 124 -4.09 -11.77 8.90
CA ARG A 124 -3.01 -11.80 9.89
C ARG A 124 -2.88 -13.19 10.51
N TRP A 125 -1.71 -13.78 10.36
CA TRP A 125 -1.33 -15.05 10.99
C TRP A 125 -0.69 -14.80 12.38
N ASN A 126 -0.58 -15.86 13.20
CA ASN A 126 -0.14 -15.73 14.60
C ASN A 126 1.16 -14.94 14.83
N ASN A 127 2.16 -15.14 13.97
CA ASN A 127 3.49 -14.52 14.10
C ASN A 127 3.71 -13.39 13.09
N TRP A 128 2.64 -12.77 12.53
CA TRP A 128 2.77 -11.77 11.49
C TRP A 128 3.68 -10.59 11.85
N LYS A 129 3.64 -10.11 13.10
CA LYS A 129 4.48 -8.98 13.55
C LYS A 129 5.96 -9.30 13.48
N GLU A 130 6.33 -10.49 13.96
CA GLU A 130 7.72 -10.96 13.92
C GLU A 130 8.19 -11.17 12.49
N ASP A 131 7.38 -11.81 11.66
CA ASP A 131 7.71 -12.06 10.25
C ASP A 131 7.84 -10.75 9.47
N CYS A 132 6.91 -9.81 9.64
CA CYS A 132 6.98 -8.49 8.99
C CYS A 132 8.18 -7.65 9.47
N SER A 133 8.68 -7.87 10.67
CA SER A 133 9.89 -7.17 11.17
C SER A 133 11.18 -7.65 10.51
N LYS A 134 11.17 -8.81 9.84
CA LYS A 134 12.34 -9.46 9.23
C LYS A 134 12.46 -9.20 7.73
N ILE A 135 11.42 -8.67 7.08
CA ILE A 135 11.43 -8.40 5.64
C ILE A 135 11.92 -6.99 5.33
N GLU A 136 12.49 -6.83 4.13
CA GLU A 136 12.92 -5.55 3.61
C GLU A 136 11.74 -4.73 3.05
N LEU A 137 11.94 -3.43 2.81
CA LEU A 137 10.90 -2.50 2.35
C LEU A 137 10.33 -2.84 0.96
N ASP A 138 11.07 -3.56 0.15
CA ASP A 138 10.65 -3.99 -1.18
C ASP A 138 10.15 -5.44 -1.22
N GLN A 139 9.91 -6.05 -0.04
CA GLN A 139 9.45 -7.44 0.10
C GLN A 139 8.03 -7.49 0.68
N GLY A 140 7.33 -8.57 0.38
CA GLY A 140 6.02 -8.91 0.92
C GLY A 140 5.84 -10.42 1.02
N PHE A 141 4.64 -10.86 1.32
CA PHE A 141 4.30 -12.26 1.49
C PHE A 141 3.37 -12.75 0.38
N SER A 142 3.84 -13.74 -0.36
CA SER A 142 3.00 -14.52 -1.27
C SER A 142 2.51 -15.78 -0.57
N PHE A 143 1.26 -16.14 -0.79
CA PHE A 143 0.57 -17.25 -0.14
C PHE A 143 0.16 -18.33 -1.12
N TYR A 144 0.20 -19.60 -0.66
CA TYR A 144 -0.39 -20.71 -1.37
C TYR A 144 -1.15 -21.64 -0.39
N PRO A 145 -2.43 -21.96 -0.64
CA PRO A 145 -3.29 -21.44 -1.74
C PRO A 145 -3.38 -19.92 -1.76
N LEU A 146 -3.73 -19.34 -2.92
CA LEU A 146 -3.81 -17.88 -3.12
C LEU A 146 -4.87 -17.24 -2.21
N LEU A 147 -4.71 -15.97 -1.85
CA LEU A 147 -5.64 -15.23 -1.00
C LEU A 147 -7.07 -15.20 -1.56
N THR A 148 -7.22 -15.31 -2.87
CA THR A 148 -8.53 -15.43 -3.56
C THR A 148 -9.31 -16.70 -3.24
N SER A 149 -8.69 -17.69 -2.64
CA SER A 149 -9.33 -18.97 -2.27
C SER A 149 -9.83 -18.95 -0.83
N ASN A 150 -10.87 -19.72 -0.54
CA ASN A 150 -11.46 -19.77 0.80
C ASN A 150 -10.71 -20.74 1.73
N TYR A 151 -9.51 -20.34 2.15
CA TYR A 151 -8.69 -21.05 3.13
C TYR A 151 -8.36 -20.12 4.30
N ASN A 152 -8.21 -20.69 5.49
CA ASN A 152 -7.68 -19.93 6.63
C ASN A 152 -6.25 -19.50 6.37
N ILE A 153 -5.87 -18.31 6.83
CA ILE A 153 -4.52 -17.77 6.61
C ILE A 153 -3.44 -18.66 7.23
N GLU A 154 -3.72 -19.31 8.36
CA GLU A 154 -2.82 -20.23 9.06
C GLU A 154 -2.54 -21.54 8.30
N GLU A 155 -3.45 -21.95 7.43
CA GLU A 155 -3.34 -23.17 6.62
C GLU A 155 -2.54 -22.96 5.34
N ARG A 156 -2.18 -21.71 5.05
CA ARG A 156 -1.44 -21.35 3.84
C ARG A 156 0.06 -21.44 4.06
N SER A 157 0.76 -21.96 3.09
CA SER A 157 2.21 -21.73 3.01
C SER A 157 2.47 -20.28 2.60
N LYS A 158 3.50 -19.66 3.15
CA LYS A 158 3.89 -18.28 2.81
C LYS A 158 5.36 -18.23 2.40
N LYS A 159 5.66 -17.32 1.48
CA LYS A 159 7.00 -17.06 0.98
C LYS A 159 7.24 -15.57 0.89
N VAL A 160 8.40 -15.13 1.36
CA VAL A 160 8.87 -13.75 1.18
C VAL A 160 9.41 -13.60 -0.24
N ILE A 161 8.87 -12.66 -1.00
CA ILE A 161 9.31 -12.29 -2.35
C ILE A 161 9.25 -10.78 -2.53
N LYS A 162 9.75 -10.26 -3.66
CA LYS A 162 9.63 -8.82 -3.95
C LYS A 162 8.16 -8.42 -4.10
N ILE A 163 7.78 -7.30 -3.48
CA ILE A 163 6.39 -6.82 -3.50
C ILE A 163 5.90 -6.53 -4.94
N ASP A 164 6.78 -6.03 -5.80
CA ASP A 164 6.45 -5.77 -7.20
C ASP A 164 6.15 -7.07 -7.99
N GLU A 165 6.69 -8.23 -7.57
CA GLU A 165 6.36 -9.54 -8.15
C GLU A 165 4.96 -9.99 -7.70
N ILE A 166 4.62 -9.79 -6.43
CA ILE A 166 3.27 -10.08 -5.90
C ILE A 166 2.23 -9.25 -6.66
N LEU A 167 2.48 -7.94 -6.79
CA LEU A 167 1.59 -7.02 -7.48
C LEU A 167 1.39 -7.39 -8.95
N LYS A 168 2.46 -7.68 -9.68
CA LYS A 168 2.38 -8.12 -11.08
C LYS A 168 1.58 -9.41 -11.22
N PHE A 169 1.84 -10.38 -10.36
CA PHE A 169 1.11 -11.65 -10.36
C PHE A 169 -0.38 -11.45 -10.08
N ASN A 170 -0.75 -10.63 -9.09
CA ASN A 170 -2.15 -10.32 -8.78
C ASN A 170 -2.85 -9.64 -9.98
N LEU A 171 -2.15 -8.76 -10.70
CA LEU A 171 -2.69 -8.10 -11.89
C LEU A 171 -2.85 -9.06 -13.08
N GLU A 172 -1.90 -9.96 -13.27
CA GLU A 172 -2.00 -11.00 -14.29
C GLU A 172 -3.18 -11.95 -14.00
N LEU A 173 -3.39 -12.34 -12.75
CA LEU A 173 -4.55 -13.12 -12.34
C LEU A 173 -5.85 -12.38 -12.63
N LYS A 174 -5.97 -11.10 -12.24
CA LYS A 174 -7.15 -10.28 -12.52
C LYS A 174 -7.49 -10.24 -14.01
N ASN A 175 -6.48 -10.12 -14.88
CA ASN A 175 -6.69 -10.02 -16.33
C ASN A 175 -7.08 -11.37 -16.99
N ASN A 176 -6.91 -12.48 -16.28
CA ASN A 176 -7.23 -13.82 -16.76
C ASN A 176 -8.53 -14.39 -16.14
N LEU A 177 -9.18 -13.65 -15.26
CA LEU A 177 -10.49 -13.97 -14.69
C LEU A 177 -11.60 -13.27 -15.47
#